data_e0b0c35e700f351d5cbc814082dff3d7
#
_entry.id   e0b0c35e700f351d5cbc814082dff3d7
#
_cell.length_a   1.000
_cell.length_b   1.000
_cell.length_c   1.000
_cell.angle_alpha   90.00
_cell.angle_beta   90.00
_cell.angle_gamma   90.00
#
_symmetry.space_group_name_H-M   'P 1'
#
loop_
_entity.id
_entity.type
_entity.pdbx_description
1 polymer ?
#
loop_
_entity_poly.entity_id
_entity_poly.type
_entity_poly.pdbx_seq_one_letter_code
_entity_poly.pdbx_strand_id
1 'polypeptide(L)'
;RKIKAPPAEKVTVAPLESIPPIDERYLADALESVPVTKGDNIMIPYFGGRLTFQVIGINPASDAVLITQRTLFTISEKGADVRGVPQVNYEDIGGLREEIKKVREMIELPLRHPEIFEKLGVEAPKGILLYGPPGTGKTLLAKAVATESSAHFISISGPEIMSKFYGESEARLREIFKEAKEKSPTIIFIDEIDSIAPKREEVTGEVERRVVSQLLSLMDGLEGRGKVIVIAATNRPNAIDPALRRPGRYDREIEIKVPDKIGRKEILEIHSRGMPLSDDVDISKLSAITHGFVGADLEGLCKEAAMKTLRRFLPDMKLEEDKIDPEFLENIEVEMNDFEKALRDITPSAMREVYVEIPDVHWDDIGGLKEVKRELQEAVEWPLKFQGIYENIGYNMPKGILLYGPSGTGKTLLAKAVAKESETNFINIRGPELLSKWVGESERGIRETFRRARQSAPCVIFFDEIDSIAPIRGAGADTNVSERVVSQLLT
;
A
#
# COMPACT_ATOMS: atom_id res chain seq x y z
N ARG A 1 -1.37 17.33 -34.47
CA ARG A 1 -0.56 16.94 -35.66
C ARG A 1 -1.40 15.98 -36.48
N LYS A 2 -1.66 16.29 -37.78
CA LYS A 2 -2.28 15.34 -38.70
C LYS A 2 -1.24 14.26 -39.02
N ILE A 3 -1.46 13.04 -38.50
CA ILE A 3 -0.64 11.87 -38.81
C ILE A 3 -1.20 11.27 -40.12
N LYS A 4 -0.36 11.09 -41.15
CA LYS A 4 -0.74 10.31 -42.34
C LYS A 4 -0.57 8.84 -41.97
N ALA A 5 -1.66 8.12 -41.77
CA ALA A 5 -1.65 6.68 -41.55
C ALA A 5 -1.80 6.00 -42.93
N PRO A 6 -0.79 5.29 -43.41
CA PRO A 6 -0.92 4.50 -44.65
C PRO A 6 -1.85 3.29 -44.39
N PRO A 7 -2.48 2.73 -45.43
CA PRO A 7 -3.27 1.52 -45.30
C PRO A 7 -2.39 0.35 -44.83
N ALA A 8 -2.88 -0.42 -43.89
CA ALA A 8 -2.19 -1.60 -43.37
C ALA A 8 -2.28 -2.76 -44.37
N GLU A 9 -1.15 -3.36 -44.72
CA GLU A 9 -1.10 -4.59 -45.48
C GLU A 9 -1.25 -5.82 -44.60
N LYS A 10 -0.56 -5.81 -43.44
CA LYS A 10 -0.59 -6.90 -42.45
C LYS A 10 -0.53 -6.35 -41.05
N VAL A 11 -1.39 -6.85 -40.16
CA VAL A 11 -1.39 -6.56 -38.75
C VAL A 11 -1.32 -7.87 -37.96
N THR A 12 -0.33 -7.99 -37.07
CA THR A 12 -0.19 -9.15 -36.21
C THR A 12 -0.74 -8.80 -34.84
N VAL A 13 -1.72 -9.57 -34.36
CA VAL A 13 -2.37 -9.37 -33.07
C VAL A 13 -2.18 -10.59 -32.18
N ALA A 14 -2.11 -10.35 -30.85
CA ALA A 14 -2.11 -11.43 -29.87
C ALA A 14 -3.31 -11.27 -28.95
N PRO A 15 -4.02 -12.35 -28.63
CA PRO A 15 -5.11 -12.30 -27.66
C PRO A 15 -4.56 -12.09 -26.25
N LEU A 16 -5.22 -11.22 -25.47
CA LEU A 16 -4.91 -10.99 -24.05
C LEU A 16 -5.59 -12.00 -23.14
N GLU A 17 -6.60 -12.70 -23.63
CA GLU A 17 -7.37 -13.72 -22.92
C GLU A 17 -7.48 -14.99 -23.76
N SER A 18 -7.84 -16.11 -23.14
CA SER A 18 -8.11 -17.34 -23.91
C SER A 18 -9.32 -17.14 -24.83
N ILE A 19 -9.10 -17.21 -26.12
CA ILE A 19 -10.13 -16.95 -27.13
C ILE A 19 -10.60 -18.27 -27.79
N PRO A 20 -11.88 -18.36 -28.14
CA PRO A 20 -12.36 -19.38 -29.07
C PRO A 20 -11.72 -19.20 -30.47
N PRO A 21 -11.69 -20.21 -31.33
CA PRO A 21 -11.19 -20.05 -32.68
C PRO A 21 -12.01 -18.99 -33.46
N ILE A 22 -11.33 -17.93 -33.88
CA ILE A 22 -11.91 -16.78 -34.59
C ILE A 22 -11.35 -16.72 -35.98
N ASP A 23 -12.22 -16.41 -36.96
CA ASP A 23 -11.81 -16.14 -38.32
C ASP A 23 -11.09 -14.79 -38.42
N GLU A 24 -9.90 -14.78 -38.99
CA GLU A 24 -9.06 -13.58 -39.15
C GLU A 24 -9.78 -12.50 -40.00
N ARG A 25 -10.70 -12.90 -40.90
CA ARG A 25 -11.50 -11.97 -41.70
C ARG A 25 -12.49 -11.17 -40.88
N TYR A 26 -13.02 -11.76 -39.81
CA TYR A 26 -13.91 -11.05 -38.88
C TYR A 26 -13.21 -9.88 -38.18
N LEU A 27 -11.92 -10.02 -37.91
CA LEU A 27 -11.12 -8.94 -37.33
C LEU A 27 -10.97 -7.75 -38.28
N ALA A 28 -10.78 -8.01 -39.58
CA ALA A 28 -10.68 -6.97 -40.60
C ALA A 28 -11.97 -6.18 -40.77
N ASP A 29 -13.12 -6.88 -40.76
CA ASP A 29 -14.43 -6.25 -40.90
C ASP A 29 -14.82 -5.44 -39.64
N ALA A 30 -14.55 -5.97 -38.46
CA ALA A 30 -14.90 -5.31 -37.19
C ALA A 30 -14.06 -4.07 -36.92
N LEU A 31 -12.87 -3.97 -37.47
CA LEU A 31 -11.90 -2.88 -37.28
C LEU A 31 -11.70 -1.99 -38.51
N GLU A 32 -12.57 -2.09 -39.52
CA GLU A 32 -12.46 -1.28 -40.72
C GLU A 32 -12.40 0.22 -40.38
N SER A 33 -11.46 0.92 -41.02
CA SER A 33 -11.23 2.36 -40.83
C SER A 33 -10.70 2.78 -39.43
N VAL A 34 -10.25 1.84 -38.59
CA VAL A 34 -9.62 2.15 -37.31
C VAL A 34 -8.12 2.35 -37.49
N PRO A 35 -7.55 3.48 -37.09
CA PRO A 35 -6.11 3.65 -37.04
C PRO A 35 -5.52 2.89 -35.85
N VAL A 36 -4.42 2.15 -36.06
CA VAL A 36 -3.74 1.38 -35.03
C VAL A 36 -2.25 1.63 -35.03
N THR A 37 -1.66 1.56 -33.85
CA THR A 37 -0.22 1.64 -33.60
C THR A 37 0.29 0.33 -33.01
N LYS A 38 1.58 0.09 -33.08
CA LYS A 38 2.18 -1.07 -32.40
C LYS A 38 2.08 -0.89 -30.91
N GLY A 39 1.48 -1.86 -30.22
CA GLY A 39 1.25 -1.85 -28.77
C GLY A 39 -0.19 -1.50 -28.36
N ASP A 40 -1.03 -1.04 -29.28
CA ASP A 40 -2.43 -0.72 -28.99
C ASP A 40 -3.22 -1.96 -28.59
N ASN A 41 -4.14 -1.77 -27.65
CA ASN A 41 -5.14 -2.76 -27.29
C ASN A 41 -6.44 -2.49 -28.03
N ILE A 42 -6.89 -3.47 -28.82
CA ILE A 42 -8.09 -3.36 -29.64
C ILE A 42 -9.17 -4.24 -29.01
N MET A 43 -10.35 -3.67 -28.80
CA MET A 43 -11.53 -4.41 -28.34
C MET A 43 -12.50 -4.66 -29.48
N ILE A 44 -12.92 -5.91 -29.63
CA ILE A 44 -13.84 -6.34 -30.67
C ILE A 44 -15.06 -6.99 -30.03
N PRO A 45 -16.29 -6.60 -30.43
CA PRO A 45 -17.50 -7.26 -29.94
C PRO A 45 -17.58 -8.67 -30.55
N TYR A 46 -17.84 -9.69 -29.72
CA TYR A 46 -17.97 -11.07 -30.17
C TYR A 46 -19.03 -11.81 -29.36
N PHE A 47 -20.09 -12.29 -29.99
CA PHE A 47 -21.20 -13.11 -29.42
C PHE A 47 -21.67 -12.66 -27.99
N GLY A 48 -21.98 -11.37 -27.82
CA GLY A 48 -22.47 -10.83 -26.55
C GLY A 48 -21.40 -10.51 -25.51
N GLY A 49 -20.10 -10.71 -25.84
CA GLY A 49 -18.92 -10.32 -25.06
C GLY A 49 -18.01 -9.37 -25.83
N ARG A 50 -16.87 -9.05 -25.23
CA ARG A 50 -15.80 -8.26 -25.86
C ARG A 50 -14.51 -9.06 -25.78
N LEU A 51 -13.78 -9.15 -26.88
CA LEU A 51 -12.46 -9.77 -26.92
C LEU A 51 -11.41 -8.68 -27.08
N THR A 52 -10.34 -8.77 -26.32
CA THR A 52 -9.26 -7.80 -26.36
C THR A 52 -8.02 -8.42 -26.98
N PHE A 53 -7.47 -7.73 -27.99
CA PHE A 53 -6.24 -8.11 -28.68
C PHE A 53 -5.21 -7.00 -28.56
N GLN A 54 -3.94 -7.34 -28.47
CA GLN A 54 -2.84 -6.39 -28.54
C GLN A 54 -2.19 -6.46 -29.92
N VAL A 55 -1.91 -5.30 -30.52
CA VAL A 55 -1.19 -5.18 -31.79
C VAL A 55 0.31 -5.38 -31.52
N ILE A 56 0.86 -6.51 -32.02
CA ILE A 56 2.27 -6.83 -31.83
C ILE A 56 3.12 -6.32 -33.00
N GLY A 57 2.57 -6.31 -34.20
CA GLY A 57 3.27 -5.90 -35.41
C GLY A 57 2.36 -5.28 -36.43
N ILE A 58 2.89 -4.31 -37.17
CA ILE A 58 2.21 -3.59 -38.26
C ILE A 58 3.12 -3.57 -39.49
N ASN A 59 2.53 -3.73 -40.66
CA ASN A 59 3.20 -3.59 -41.93
C ASN A 59 2.32 -2.71 -42.86
N PRO A 60 2.84 -1.61 -43.44
CA PRO A 60 4.22 -1.12 -43.40
C PRO A 60 4.61 -0.58 -42.02
N ALA A 61 5.92 -0.61 -41.71
CA ALA A 61 6.45 -0.08 -40.45
C ALA A 61 6.33 1.45 -40.45
N SER A 62 5.31 1.97 -39.77
CA SER A 62 5.00 3.39 -39.60
C SER A 62 4.48 3.65 -38.18
N ASP A 63 4.44 4.92 -37.77
CA ASP A 63 3.94 5.28 -36.44
C ASP A 63 2.48 4.85 -36.22
N ALA A 64 1.66 4.89 -37.29
CA ALA A 64 0.29 4.42 -37.27
C ALA A 64 -0.10 3.91 -38.66
N VAL A 65 -0.98 2.90 -38.74
CA VAL A 65 -1.56 2.36 -39.95
C VAL A 65 -3.08 2.34 -39.90
N LEU A 66 -3.75 2.46 -41.02
CA LEU A 66 -5.21 2.39 -41.12
C LEU A 66 -5.64 0.99 -41.54
N ILE A 67 -6.50 0.36 -40.77
CA ILE A 67 -7.06 -0.95 -41.10
C ILE A 67 -8.06 -0.79 -42.25
N THR A 68 -7.96 -1.67 -43.26
CA THR A 68 -8.83 -1.72 -44.43
C THR A 68 -9.33 -3.16 -44.60
N GLN A 69 -10.37 -3.36 -45.40
CA GLN A 69 -10.89 -4.71 -45.71
C GLN A 69 -9.84 -5.65 -46.35
N ARG A 70 -8.75 -5.10 -46.88
CA ARG A 70 -7.64 -5.87 -47.48
C ARG A 70 -6.53 -6.18 -46.49
N THR A 71 -6.62 -5.70 -45.26
CA THR A 71 -5.60 -5.92 -44.24
C THR A 71 -5.61 -7.38 -43.79
N LEU A 72 -4.49 -8.05 -43.92
CA LEU A 72 -4.30 -9.42 -43.44
C LEU A 72 -4.03 -9.40 -41.94
N PHE A 73 -4.91 -10.00 -41.16
CA PHE A 73 -4.67 -10.25 -39.75
C PHE A 73 -3.95 -11.58 -39.56
N THR A 74 -3.03 -11.62 -38.62
CA THR A 74 -2.38 -12.86 -38.19
C THR A 74 -2.49 -12.91 -36.69
N ILE A 75 -3.17 -13.92 -36.15
CA ILE A 75 -3.28 -14.15 -34.71
C ILE A 75 -2.05 -14.94 -34.32
N SER A 76 -1.25 -14.38 -33.40
CA SER A 76 -0.10 -15.09 -32.82
C SER A 76 -0.59 -16.16 -31.84
N GLU A 77 -0.24 -17.44 -32.08
CA GLU A 77 -0.53 -18.54 -31.14
C GLU A 77 0.25 -18.42 -29.83
N LYS A 78 1.39 -17.74 -29.85
CA LYS A 78 2.01 -17.22 -28.64
C LYS A 78 1.17 -16.02 -28.24
N GLY A 79 0.37 -16.17 -27.16
CA GLY A 79 -0.32 -15.05 -26.55
C GLY A 79 0.63 -13.85 -26.49
N ALA A 80 0.11 -12.62 -26.59
CA ALA A 80 0.95 -11.45 -26.37
C ALA A 80 1.82 -11.76 -25.17
N ASP A 81 3.13 -11.51 -25.29
CA ASP A 81 3.92 -11.36 -24.09
C ASP A 81 3.18 -10.28 -23.31
N VAL A 82 2.30 -10.72 -22.40
CA VAL A 82 1.57 -9.86 -21.51
C VAL A 82 2.59 -9.25 -20.56
N ARG A 83 3.36 -8.31 -21.08
CA ARG A 83 3.91 -7.24 -20.26
C ARG A 83 2.76 -6.28 -19.94
N GLY A 84 1.63 -6.85 -19.58
CA GLY A 84 0.41 -6.17 -19.16
C GLY A 84 0.36 -6.04 -17.64
N VAL A 85 1.51 -5.89 -17.00
CA VAL A 85 1.57 -5.22 -15.71
C VAL A 85 1.38 -3.75 -16.05
N PRO A 86 0.36 -3.05 -15.52
CA PRO A 86 0.31 -1.60 -15.66
C PRO A 86 1.68 -1.09 -15.27
N GLN A 87 2.32 -0.33 -16.18
CA GLN A 87 3.67 0.17 -15.96
C GLN A 87 3.58 1.18 -14.82
N VAL A 88 3.79 0.70 -13.61
CA VAL A 88 3.89 1.51 -12.40
C VAL A 88 5.35 1.86 -12.24
N ASN A 89 5.68 3.14 -12.29
CA ASN A 89 7.02 3.65 -12.08
C ASN A 89 7.18 4.13 -10.63
N TYR A 90 8.41 4.39 -10.19
CA TYR A 90 8.63 4.99 -8.88
C TYR A 90 8.01 6.39 -8.73
N GLU A 91 7.81 7.09 -9.83
CA GLU A 91 7.15 8.41 -9.86
C GLU A 91 5.64 8.35 -9.53
N ASP A 92 5.05 7.16 -9.58
CA ASP A 92 3.65 6.92 -9.22
C ASP A 92 3.49 6.52 -7.74
N ILE A 93 4.59 6.57 -6.97
CA ILE A 93 4.61 6.23 -5.55
C ILE A 93 5.05 7.44 -4.75
N GLY A 94 4.14 7.96 -3.91
CA GLY A 94 4.43 9.04 -2.97
C GLY A 94 4.71 8.52 -1.56
N GLY A 95 5.52 9.26 -0.80
CA GLY A 95 5.74 9.06 0.63
C GLY A 95 6.60 7.87 1.02
N LEU A 96 7.28 7.19 0.07
CA LEU A 96 8.10 6.01 0.33
C LEU A 96 9.54 6.17 -0.18
N ARG A 97 10.09 7.38 -0.13
CA ARG A 97 11.42 7.67 -0.72
C ARG A 97 12.54 6.80 -0.15
N GLU A 98 12.58 6.64 1.17
CA GLU A 98 13.61 5.84 1.86
C GLU A 98 13.42 4.33 1.60
N GLU A 99 12.17 3.87 1.57
CA GLU A 99 11.84 2.49 1.27
C GLU A 99 12.18 2.14 -0.17
N ILE A 100 11.86 3.01 -1.13
CA ILE A 100 12.25 2.87 -2.55
C ILE A 100 13.78 2.77 -2.66
N LYS A 101 14.54 3.63 -1.98
CA LYS A 101 16.00 3.59 -2.00
C LYS A 101 16.54 2.24 -1.50
N LYS A 102 16.01 1.75 -0.37
CA LYS A 102 16.38 0.43 0.17
C LYS A 102 16.06 -0.71 -0.79
N VAL A 103 14.86 -0.66 -1.39
CA VAL A 103 14.41 -1.68 -2.36
C VAL A 103 15.26 -1.67 -3.61
N ARG A 104 15.62 -0.49 -4.13
CA ARG A 104 16.55 -0.37 -5.28
C ARG A 104 17.90 -1.00 -4.99
N GLU A 105 18.48 -0.73 -3.83
CA GLU A 105 19.76 -1.30 -3.42
C GLU A 105 19.70 -2.82 -3.26
N MET A 106 18.57 -3.37 -2.77
CA MET A 106 18.45 -4.79 -2.42
C MET A 106 17.89 -5.66 -3.57
N ILE A 107 17.18 -5.08 -4.52
CA ILE A 107 16.52 -5.83 -5.62
C ILE A 107 17.07 -5.41 -6.98
N GLU A 108 16.99 -4.11 -7.30
CA GLU A 108 17.33 -3.63 -8.62
C GLU A 108 18.83 -3.81 -8.92
N LEU A 109 19.70 -3.44 -7.98
CA LEU A 109 21.15 -3.61 -8.15
C LEU A 109 21.57 -5.07 -8.35
N PRO A 110 21.13 -6.06 -7.54
CA PRO A 110 21.49 -7.46 -7.77
C PRO A 110 20.99 -8.03 -9.10
N LEU A 111 19.79 -7.58 -9.54
CA LEU A 111 19.22 -8.05 -10.81
C LEU A 111 19.91 -7.44 -12.02
N ARG A 112 20.28 -6.15 -11.95
CA ARG A 112 20.95 -5.45 -13.06
C ARG A 112 22.48 -5.66 -13.09
N HIS A 113 23.10 -5.73 -11.92
CA HIS A 113 24.56 -5.75 -11.74
C HIS A 113 25.02 -6.83 -10.77
N PRO A 114 24.76 -8.13 -11.08
CA PRO A 114 25.18 -9.24 -10.21
C PRO A 114 26.69 -9.30 -10.02
N GLU A 115 27.45 -8.82 -11.02
CA GLU A 115 28.92 -8.77 -10.99
C GLU A 115 29.50 -7.95 -9.82
N ILE A 116 28.76 -6.95 -9.33
CA ILE A 116 29.19 -6.14 -8.19
C ILE A 116 29.18 -6.99 -6.90
N PHE A 117 28.12 -7.78 -6.72
CA PHE A 117 27.96 -8.66 -5.56
C PHE A 117 28.97 -9.80 -5.57
N GLU A 118 29.23 -10.39 -6.73
CA GLU A 118 30.28 -11.41 -6.90
C GLU A 118 31.68 -10.86 -6.56
N LYS A 119 31.98 -9.64 -7.02
CA LYS A 119 33.28 -8.99 -6.73
C LYS A 119 33.48 -8.66 -5.26
N LEU A 120 32.38 -8.30 -4.57
CA LEU A 120 32.39 -7.99 -3.14
C LEU A 120 32.32 -9.25 -2.25
N GLY A 121 32.06 -10.43 -2.84
CA GLY A 121 31.86 -11.69 -2.10
C GLY A 121 30.63 -11.67 -1.22
N VAL A 122 29.60 -10.86 -1.58
CA VAL A 122 28.33 -10.75 -0.85
C VAL A 122 27.25 -11.43 -1.65
N GLU A 123 26.49 -12.31 -1.01
CA GLU A 123 25.31 -12.93 -1.64
C GLU A 123 24.17 -11.93 -1.75
N ALA A 124 23.54 -11.88 -2.94
CA ALA A 124 22.31 -11.11 -3.14
C ALA A 124 21.17 -11.69 -2.31
N PRO A 125 20.28 -10.85 -1.73
CA PRO A 125 19.16 -11.34 -0.95
C PRO A 125 18.22 -12.15 -1.85
N LYS A 126 17.75 -13.31 -1.35
CA LYS A 126 16.82 -14.19 -2.06
C LYS A 126 15.37 -13.76 -1.88
N GLY A 127 15.07 -13.13 -0.74
CA GLY A 127 13.74 -12.71 -0.42
C GLY A 127 13.69 -11.44 0.43
N ILE A 128 12.63 -10.66 0.20
CA ILE A 128 12.34 -9.43 0.95
C ILE A 128 10.92 -9.49 1.46
N LEU A 129 10.73 -9.19 2.74
CA LEU A 129 9.43 -9.10 3.38
C LEU A 129 9.03 -7.64 3.52
N LEU A 130 7.96 -7.23 2.81
CA LEU A 130 7.31 -5.94 2.99
C LEU A 130 6.19 -6.09 4.02
N TYR A 131 6.22 -5.30 5.07
CA TYR A 131 5.16 -5.36 6.07
C TYR A 131 4.72 -3.97 6.51
N GLY A 132 3.47 -3.84 6.93
CA GLY A 132 2.87 -2.57 7.36
C GLY A 132 1.36 -2.58 7.22
N PRO A 133 0.68 -1.49 7.59
CA PRO A 133 -0.78 -1.39 7.49
C PRO A 133 -1.30 -1.63 6.06
N PRO A 134 -2.56 -2.09 5.90
CA PRO A 134 -3.16 -2.23 4.58
C PRO A 134 -3.28 -0.87 3.89
N GLY A 135 -3.27 -0.86 2.56
CA GLY A 135 -3.41 0.36 1.76
C GLY A 135 -2.20 1.29 1.73
N THR A 136 -1.04 0.90 2.30
CA THR A 136 0.19 1.70 2.32
C THR A 136 1.05 1.56 1.05
N GLY A 137 0.60 0.80 0.04
CA GLY A 137 1.28 0.71 -1.26
C GLY A 137 2.29 -0.44 -1.40
N LYS A 138 2.28 -1.47 -0.54
CA LYS A 138 3.19 -2.63 -0.62
C LYS A 138 3.18 -3.32 -1.99
N THR A 139 2.01 -3.62 -2.52
CA THR A 139 1.81 -4.24 -3.83
C THR A 139 2.24 -3.31 -4.97
N LEU A 140 1.96 -2.01 -4.82
CA LEU A 140 2.35 -0.98 -5.78
C LEU A 140 3.88 -0.87 -5.88
N LEU A 141 4.57 -0.86 -4.73
CA LEU A 141 6.02 -0.82 -4.65
C LEU A 141 6.65 -2.04 -5.35
N ALA A 142 6.13 -3.25 -5.12
CA ALA A 142 6.63 -4.46 -5.77
C ALA A 142 6.47 -4.40 -7.30
N LYS A 143 5.35 -3.88 -7.79
CA LYS A 143 5.12 -3.68 -9.24
C LYS A 143 6.08 -2.66 -9.84
N ALA A 144 6.30 -1.53 -9.17
CA ALA A 144 7.22 -0.49 -9.64
C ALA A 144 8.66 -1.02 -9.74
N VAL A 145 9.10 -1.77 -8.73
CA VAL A 145 10.43 -2.41 -8.75
C VAL A 145 10.59 -3.35 -9.94
N ALA A 146 9.58 -4.15 -10.24
CA ALA A 146 9.61 -5.06 -11.38
C ALA A 146 9.68 -4.32 -12.72
N THR A 147 8.88 -3.25 -12.86
CA THR A 147 8.89 -2.40 -14.05
C THR A 147 10.27 -1.76 -14.26
N GLU A 148 10.79 -1.12 -13.22
CA GLU A 148 12.08 -0.41 -13.25
C GLU A 148 13.27 -1.35 -13.45
N SER A 149 13.23 -2.57 -12.88
CA SER A 149 14.29 -3.57 -13.07
C SER A 149 14.18 -4.33 -14.39
N SER A 150 13.13 -4.09 -15.18
CA SER A 150 12.80 -4.85 -16.40
C SER A 150 12.72 -6.37 -16.15
N ALA A 151 12.38 -6.77 -14.94
CA ALA A 151 12.22 -8.16 -14.56
C ALA A 151 10.82 -8.69 -14.89
N HIS A 152 10.74 -9.98 -15.20
CA HIS A 152 9.46 -10.65 -15.31
C HIS A 152 8.76 -10.65 -13.94
N PHE A 153 7.47 -10.32 -13.90
CA PHE A 153 6.72 -10.19 -12.65
C PHE A 153 5.64 -11.24 -12.54
N ILE A 154 5.70 -12.06 -11.50
CA ILE A 154 4.68 -13.06 -11.20
C ILE A 154 4.03 -12.67 -9.87
N SER A 155 2.75 -12.31 -9.89
CA SER A 155 1.98 -11.95 -8.68
C SER A 155 1.10 -13.12 -8.26
N ILE A 156 1.12 -13.39 -6.96
CA ILE A 156 0.37 -14.49 -6.34
C ILE A 156 -0.33 -13.91 -5.11
N SER A 157 -1.63 -14.15 -5.01
CA SER A 157 -2.38 -13.90 -3.78
C SER A 157 -2.36 -15.14 -2.88
N GLY A 158 -2.04 -14.96 -1.60
CA GLY A 158 -2.00 -16.07 -0.64
C GLY A 158 -3.29 -16.89 -0.59
N PRO A 159 -4.47 -16.25 -0.44
CA PRO A 159 -5.75 -16.95 -0.46
C PRO A 159 -6.03 -17.76 -1.74
N GLU A 160 -5.55 -17.31 -2.91
CA GLU A 160 -5.73 -18.04 -4.17
C GLU A 160 -5.02 -19.38 -4.18
N ILE A 161 -3.86 -19.48 -3.54
CA ILE A 161 -3.14 -20.75 -3.41
C ILE A 161 -3.88 -21.69 -2.48
N MET A 162 -4.44 -21.18 -1.39
CA MET A 162 -5.09 -21.97 -0.35
C MET A 162 -6.52 -22.41 -0.70
N SER A 163 -7.17 -21.79 -1.69
CA SER A 163 -8.59 -22.00 -2.01
C SER A 163 -8.87 -23.23 -2.87
N LYS A 164 -7.87 -23.92 -3.39
CA LYS A 164 -8.04 -25.05 -4.32
C LYS A 164 -7.59 -26.38 -3.73
N PHE A 165 -8.25 -27.44 -4.17
CA PHE A 165 -8.19 -28.84 -3.76
C PHE A 165 -6.84 -29.39 -3.26
N TYR A 166 -6.90 -30.45 -2.48
CA TYR A 166 -5.80 -31.19 -1.85
C TYR A 166 -4.68 -31.52 -2.86
N GLY A 167 -3.45 -31.04 -2.61
CA GLY A 167 -2.27 -31.31 -3.44
C GLY A 167 -2.03 -30.34 -4.60
N GLU A 168 -3.01 -29.55 -5.04
CA GLU A 168 -2.84 -28.58 -6.13
C GLU A 168 -2.02 -27.35 -5.71
N SER A 169 -2.14 -26.92 -4.44
CA SER A 169 -1.42 -25.77 -3.90
C SER A 169 0.10 -25.93 -3.96
N GLU A 170 0.60 -27.11 -3.61
CA GLU A 170 2.04 -27.44 -3.66
C GLU A 170 2.54 -27.54 -5.12
N ALA A 171 1.72 -28.14 -6.01
CA ALA A 171 2.04 -28.24 -7.44
C ALA A 171 2.11 -26.86 -8.08
N ARG A 172 1.14 -25.99 -7.76
CA ARG A 172 1.09 -24.62 -8.27
C ARG A 172 2.30 -23.80 -7.84
N LEU A 173 2.71 -23.88 -6.58
CA LEU A 173 3.94 -23.22 -6.11
C LEU A 173 5.16 -23.70 -6.89
N ARG A 174 5.29 -25.02 -7.12
CA ARG A 174 6.41 -25.58 -7.92
C ARG A 174 6.42 -25.06 -9.35
N GLU A 175 5.26 -24.97 -10.00
CA GLU A 175 5.13 -24.42 -11.35
C GLU A 175 5.59 -22.96 -11.41
N ILE A 176 5.13 -22.14 -10.46
CA ILE A 176 5.49 -20.71 -10.40
C ILE A 176 7.01 -20.52 -10.23
N PHE A 177 7.63 -21.25 -9.30
CA PHE A 177 9.08 -21.15 -9.09
C PHE A 177 9.87 -21.71 -10.29
N LYS A 178 9.33 -22.71 -11.01
CA LYS A 178 9.91 -23.22 -12.25
C LYS A 178 9.81 -22.18 -13.36
N GLU A 179 8.64 -21.62 -13.58
CA GLU A 179 8.42 -20.52 -14.55
C GLU A 179 9.36 -19.34 -14.27
N ALA A 180 9.50 -18.94 -12.99
CA ALA A 180 10.39 -17.86 -12.60
C ALA A 180 11.85 -18.13 -12.93
N LYS A 181 12.32 -19.37 -12.80
CA LYS A 181 13.68 -19.77 -13.20
C LYS A 181 13.87 -19.75 -14.71
N GLU A 182 12.86 -20.17 -15.48
CA GLU A 182 12.91 -20.22 -16.94
C GLU A 182 12.88 -18.81 -17.57
N LYS A 183 12.14 -17.87 -16.94
CA LYS A 183 11.98 -16.48 -17.42
C LYS A 183 12.86 -15.46 -16.67
N SER A 184 13.97 -15.89 -16.10
CA SER A 184 14.86 -15.00 -15.34
C SER A 184 15.45 -13.87 -16.21
N PRO A 185 15.62 -12.62 -15.68
CA PRO A 185 15.40 -12.21 -14.29
C PRO A 185 13.92 -12.06 -13.93
N THR A 186 13.50 -12.63 -12.79
CA THR A 186 12.10 -12.66 -12.36
C THR A 186 11.93 -12.21 -10.92
N ILE A 187 10.87 -11.47 -10.65
CA ILE A 187 10.37 -11.15 -9.32
C ILE A 187 9.08 -11.91 -9.07
N ILE A 188 9.06 -12.76 -8.04
CA ILE A 188 7.86 -13.41 -7.54
C ILE A 188 7.31 -12.55 -6.41
N PHE A 189 6.11 -12.03 -6.55
CA PHE A 189 5.41 -11.28 -5.51
C PHE A 189 4.33 -12.14 -4.87
N ILE A 190 4.40 -12.31 -3.55
CA ILE A 190 3.43 -13.07 -2.76
C ILE A 190 2.70 -12.10 -1.85
N ASP A 191 1.45 -11.79 -2.16
CA ASP A 191 0.63 -10.95 -1.30
C ASP A 191 -0.06 -11.78 -0.22
N GLU A 192 -0.28 -11.18 0.95
CA GLU A 192 -0.89 -11.84 2.11
C GLU A 192 -0.22 -13.18 2.46
N ILE A 193 1.11 -13.17 2.56
CA ILE A 193 1.89 -14.40 2.84
C ILE A 193 1.50 -15.07 4.16
N ASP A 194 0.96 -14.33 5.11
CA ASP A 194 0.45 -14.84 6.37
C ASP A 194 -0.72 -15.83 6.19
N SER A 195 -1.43 -15.79 5.07
CA SER A 195 -2.45 -16.77 4.72
C SER A 195 -1.87 -18.13 4.26
N ILE A 196 -0.66 -18.10 3.63
CA ILE A 196 0.02 -19.32 3.15
C ILE A 196 0.91 -19.91 4.23
N ALA A 197 1.55 -19.05 5.02
CA ALA A 197 2.60 -19.46 5.96
C ALA A 197 2.35 -18.90 7.37
N PRO A 198 1.23 -19.22 8.01
CA PRO A 198 0.95 -18.84 9.39
C PRO A 198 1.89 -19.56 10.36
N LYS A 199 2.01 -19.05 11.60
CA LYS A 199 2.78 -19.70 12.66
C LYS A 199 2.28 -21.12 12.92
N ARG A 200 3.21 -22.03 13.15
CA ARG A 200 2.91 -23.47 13.40
C ARG A 200 1.97 -23.70 14.59
N GLU A 201 1.96 -22.81 15.56
CA GLU A 201 1.10 -22.85 16.75
C GLU A 201 -0.36 -22.51 16.42
N GLU A 202 -0.59 -21.73 15.37
CA GLU A 202 -1.92 -21.29 14.90
C GLU A 202 -2.50 -22.24 13.83
N VAL A 203 -1.69 -23.19 13.33
CA VAL A 203 -2.07 -24.09 12.23
C VAL A 203 -2.58 -25.42 12.77
N THR A 204 -3.87 -25.68 12.52
CA THR A 204 -4.52 -26.96 12.84
C THR A 204 -4.55 -27.95 11.66
N GLY A 205 -4.29 -27.46 10.42
CA GLY A 205 -4.38 -28.24 9.17
C GLY A 205 -3.05 -28.84 8.70
N GLU A 206 -3.07 -30.13 8.24
CA GLU A 206 -1.90 -30.75 7.60
C GLU A 206 -1.54 -30.11 6.25
N VAL A 207 -2.52 -29.58 5.51
CA VAL A 207 -2.33 -28.98 4.18
C VAL A 207 -1.47 -27.73 4.30
N GLU A 208 -1.80 -26.85 5.24
CA GLU A 208 -1.08 -25.60 5.49
C GLU A 208 0.39 -25.90 5.84
N ARG A 209 0.64 -26.87 6.70
CA ARG A 209 2.01 -27.29 7.07
C ARG A 209 2.83 -27.77 5.88
N ARG A 210 2.21 -28.48 4.93
CA ARG A 210 2.87 -28.97 3.71
C ARG A 210 3.20 -27.83 2.77
N VAL A 211 2.26 -26.88 2.57
CA VAL A 211 2.46 -25.70 1.73
C VAL A 211 3.62 -24.85 2.28
N VAL A 212 3.67 -24.59 3.61
CA VAL A 212 4.80 -23.91 4.25
C VAL A 212 6.11 -24.65 4.01
N SER A 213 6.13 -25.96 4.22
CA SER A 213 7.34 -26.77 4.01
C SER A 213 7.80 -26.76 2.55
N GLN A 214 6.86 -26.77 1.61
CA GLN A 214 7.15 -26.67 0.19
C GLN A 214 7.74 -25.30 -0.17
N LEU A 215 7.14 -24.20 0.34
CA LEU A 215 7.65 -22.83 0.13
C LEU A 215 9.08 -22.69 0.68
N LEU A 216 9.33 -23.19 1.90
CA LEU A 216 10.66 -23.19 2.50
C LEU A 216 11.69 -23.92 1.61
N SER A 217 11.35 -25.12 1.12
CA SER A 217 12.21 -25.90 0.23
C SER A 217 12.46 -25.21 -1.10
N LEU A 218 11.45 -24.55 -1.66
CA LEU A 218 11.58 -23.80 -2.92
C LEU A 218 12.48 -22.57 -2.76
N MET A 219 12.37 -21.84 -1.64
CA MET A 219 13.25 -20.71 -1.34
C MET A 219 14.69 -21.14 -1.09
N ASP A 220 14.89 -22.23 -0.34
CA ASP A 220 16.24 -22.79 -0.12
C ASP A 220 16.89 -23.26 -1.45
N GLY A 221 16.07 -23.73 -2.41
CA GLY A 221 16.48 -24.12 -3.75
C GLY A 221 16.73 -22.97 -4.74
N LEU A 222 16.58 -21.71 -4.33
CA LEU A 222 16.97 -20.57 -5.15
C LEU A 222 18.50 -20.38 -5.08
N GLU A 223 19.12 -20.30 -6.24
CA GLU A 223 20.55 -20.02 -6.34
C GLU A 223 20.83 -18.57 -5.92
N GLY A 224 21.95 -18.33 -5.20
CA GLY A 224 22.36 -17.01 -4.72
C GLY A 224 22.82 -16.02 -5.81
N ARG A 225 22.58 -16.32 -7.09
CA ARG A 225 23.03 -15.49 -8.22
C ARG A 225 22.04 -14.36 -8.62
N GLY A 226 21.06 -14.04 -7.79
CA GLY A 226 20.21 -12.87 -7.97
C GLY A 226 19.24 -12.87 -9.16
N LYS A 227 19.07 -14.01 -9.85
CA LYS A 227 18.19 -14.09 -11.03
C LYS A 227 16.71 -14.19 -10.70
N VAL A 228 16.35 -14.68 -9.51
CA VAL A 228 14.97 -14.78 -9.02
C VAL A 228 14.95 -14.24 -7.61
N ILE A 229 14.13 -13.22 -7.38
CA ILE A 229 13.93 -12.61 -6.06
C ILE A 229 12.46 -12.78 -5.67
N VAL A 230 12.21 -13.16 -4.41
CA VAL A 230 10.86 -13.31 -3.87
C VAL A 230 10.54 -12.12 -2.99
N ILE A 231 9.51 -11.38 -3.31
CA ILE A 231 8.99 -10.30 -2.47
C ILE A 231 7.70 -10.79 -1.84
N ALA A 232 7.62 -10.81 -0.52
CA ALA A 232 6.37 -11.11 0.18
C ALA A 232 5.80 -9.86 0.84
N ALA A 233 4.48 -9.76 0.88
CA ALA A 233 3.79 -8.70 1.58
C ALA A 233 2.87 -9.27 2.66
N THR A 234 2.78 -8.57 3.80
CA THR A 234 1.86 -8.91 4.88
C THR A 234 1.46 -7.67 5.69
N ASN A 235 0.25 -7.70 6.22
CA ASN A 235 -0.19 -6.75 7.24
C ASN A 235 0.14 -7.25 8.66
N ARG A 236 0.46 -8.55 8.82
CA ARG A 236 0.66 -9.22 10.10
C ARG A 236 2.02 -9.92 10.20
N PRO A 237 3.14 -9.18 10.33
CA PRO A 237 4.48 -9.79 10.33
C PRO A 237 4.68 -10.81 11.46
N ASN A 238 3.93 -10.67 12.55
CA ASN A 238 3.99 -11.60 13.68
C ASN A 238 3.17 -12.89 13.49
N ALA A 239 2.34 -12.98 12.45
CA ALA A 239 1.58 -14.18 12.13
C ALA A 239 2.36 -15.17 11.25
N ILE A 240 3.47 -14.74 10.64
CA ILE A 240 4.30 -15.55 9.75
C ILE A 240 5.17 -16.54 10.52
N ASP A 241 5.36 -17.75 9.98
CA ASP A 241 6.30 -18.76 10.52
C ASP A 241 7.71 -18.18 10.62
N PRO A 242 8.33 -18.17 11.82
CA PRO A 242 9.68 -17.65 12.02
C PRO A 242 10.75 -18.30 11.14
N ALA A 243 10.51 -19.51 10.64
CA ALA A 243 11.42 -20.20 9.74
C ALA A 243 11.61 -19.48 8.39
N LEU A 244 10.60 -18.74 7.92
CA LEU A 244 10.70 -17.93 6.71
C LEU A 244 11.57 -16.67 6.90
N ARG A 245 11.66 -16.17 8.11
CA ARG A 245 12.41 -14.94 8.47
C ARG A 245 13.89 -15.22 8.82
N ARG A 246 14.37 -16.43 8.50
CA ARG A 246 15.77 -16.80 8.70
C ARG A 246 16.63 -16.39 7.50
N PRO A 247 17.95 -16.12 7.72
CA PRO A 247 18.88 -15.87 6.63
C PRO A 247 18.82 -16.95 5.55
N GLY A 248 18.95 -16.55 4.28
CA GLY A 248 18.82 -17.42 3.11
C GLY A 248 17.40 -17.55 2.57
N ARG A 249 16.39 -16.87 3.19
CA ARG A 249 14.99 -16.84 2.78
C ARG A 249 14.52 -15.39 2.67
N TYR A 250 13.70 -14.89 3.61
CA TYR A 250 13.40 -13.44 3.69
C TYR A 250 14.49 -12.76 4.52
N ASP A 251 15.61 -12.52 3.89
CA ASP A 251 16.81 -11.97 4.53
C ASP A 251 16.64 -10.52 4.98
N ARG A 252 15.71 -9.83 4.37
CA ARG A 252 15.47 -8.41 4.60
C ARG A 252 13.99 -8.15 4.85
N GLU A 253 13.76 -7.30 5.83
CA GLU A 253 12.42 -6.85 6.19
C GLU A 253 12.36 -5.33 6.03
N ILE A 254 11.33 -4.85 5.32
CA ILE A 254 11.11 -3.42 5.09
C ILE A 254 9.73 -3.07 5.63
N GLU A 255 9.70 -2.19 6.61
CA GLU A 255 8.46 -1.66 7.16
C GLU A 255 7.94 -0.53 6.27
N ILE A 256 6.73 -0.67 5.78
CA ILE A 256 6.01 0.36 5.05
C ILE A 256 5.08 1.04 6.05
N LYS A 257 5.42 2.28 6.40
CA LYS A 257 4.70 3.06 7.42
C LYS A 257 3.50 3.78 6.83
N VAL A 258 2.64 4.31 7.71
CA VAL A 258 1.62 5.29 7.34
C VAL A 258 2.34 6.56 6.87
N PRO A 259 1.92 7.18 5.76
CA PRO A 259 2.59 8.36 5.23
C PRO A 259 2.51 9.55 6.19
N ASP A 260 3.62 10.26 6.34
CA ASP A 260 3.69 11.54 7.04
C ASP A 260 3.01 12.66 6.22
N LYS A 261 3.02 13.89 6.70
CA LYS A 261 2.40 15.04 6.02
C LYS A 261 2.98 15.25 4.61
N ILE A 262 4.30 15.10 4.46
CA ILE A 262 4.99 15.26 3.17
C ILE A 262 4.58 14.13 2.23
N GLY A 263 4.59 12.90 2.72
CA GLY A 263 4.18 11.73 1.95
C GLY A 263 2.71 11.80 1.51
N ARG A 264 1.80 12.27 2.39
CA ARG A 264 0.40 12.48 2.01
C ARG A 264 0.25 13.53 0.92
N LYS A 265 1.04 14.60 0.98
CA LYS A 265 1.05 15.63 -0.07
C LYS A 265 1.49 15.03 -1.41
N GLU A 266 2.58 14.27 -1.43
CA GLU A 266 3.08 13.59 -2.65
C GLU A 266 2.02 12.63 -3.22
N ILE A 267 1.36 11.84 -2.37
CA ILE A 267 0.32 10.91 -2.79
C ILE A 267 -0.89 11.65 -3.40
N LEU A 268 -1.32 12.75 -2.76
CA LEU A 268 -2.40 13.58 -3.29
C LEU A 268 -2.03 14.20 -4.64
N GLU A 269 -0.81 14.73 -4.78
CA GLU A 269 -0.29 15.27 -6.05
C GLU A 269 -0.28 14.21 -7.17
N ILE A 270 0.06 12.95 -6.84
CA ILE A 270 0.05 11.84 -7.79
C ILE A 270 -1.38 11.53 -8.25
N HIS A 271 -2.31 11.34 -7.30
CA HIS A 271 -3.69 10.94 -7.63
C HIS A 271 -4.54 12.08 -8.22
N SER A 272 -4.12 13.33 -8.07
CA SER A 272 -4.78 14.49 -8.67
C SER A 272 -4.20 14.92 -10.01
N ARG A 273 -3.12 14.33 -10.52
CA ARG A 273 -2.43 14.73 -11.78
C ARG A 273 -3.36 14.85 -12.99
N GLY A 274 -4.38 14.01 -13.08
CA GLY A 274 -5.33 13.99 -14.20
C GLY A 274 -6.66 14.69 -13.92
N MET A 275 -6.80 15.32 -12.74
CA MET A 275 -8.04 15.97 -12.34
C MET A 275 -8.01 17.47 -12.70
N PRO A 276 -9.09 18.02 -13.26
CA PRO A 276 -9.23 19.46 -13.46
C PRO A 276 -9.50 20.13 -12.10
N LEU A 277 -8.42 20.51 -11.40
CA LEU A 277 -8.51 21.18 -10.11
C LEU A 277 -8.72 22.67 -10.30
N SER A 278 -9.64 23.25 -9.52
CA SER A 278 -9.81 24.69 -9.41
C SER A 278 -8.65 25.34 -8.63
N ASP A 279 -8.39 26.61 -8.85
CA ASP A 279 -7.32 27.38 -8.20
C ASP A 279 -7.46 27.48 -6.67
N ASP A 280 -8.65 27.19 -6.13
CA ASP A 280 -8.93 27.22 -4.69
C ASP A 280 -8.43 25.97 -3.94
N VAL A 281 -8.03 24.90 -4.67
CA VAL A 281 -7.61 23.62 -4.08
C VAL A 281 -6.18 23.70 -3.55
N ASP A 282 -6.04 23.74 -2.23
CA ASP A 282 -4.75 23.67 -1.54
C ASP A 282 -4.43 22.24 -1.08
N ILE A 283 -3.58 21.54 -1.86
CA ILE A 283 -3.11 20.18 -1.54
C ILE A 283 -2.33 20.17 -0.21
N SER A 284 -1.63 21.25 0.15
CA SER A 284 -0.91 21.34 1.42
C SER A 284 -1.87 21.38 2.61
N LYS A 285 -3.00 22.08 2.49
CA LYS A 285 -4.08 22.08 3.47
C LYS A 285 -4.72 20.71 3.56
N LEU A 286 -5.01 20.06 2.42
CA LEU A 286 -5.54 18.69 2.38
C LEU A 286 -4.60 17.70 3.08
N SER A 287 -3.30 17.77 2.84
CA SER A 287 -2.32 16.91 3.50
C SER A 287 -2.26 17.12 5.02
N ALA A 288 -2.54 18.34 5.50
CA ALA A 288 -2.57 18.66 6.92
C ALA A 288 -3.79 18.08 7.63
N ILE A 289 -4.96 18.06 6.99
CA ILE A 289 -6.22 17.58 7.60
C ILE A 289 -6.45 16.07 7.45
N THR A 290 -5.69 15.37 6.57
CA THR A 290 -5.83 13.94 6.30
C THR A 290 -4.94 13.08 7.20
N HIS A 291 -4.91 13.35 8.51
CA HIS A 291 -4.15 12.54 9.45
C HIS A 291 -4.63 11.07 9.46
N GLY A 292 -3.67 10.13 9.52
CA GLY A 292 -3.97 8.70 9.57
C GLY A 292 -4.51 8.11 8.26
N PHE A 293 -4.59 8.89 7.19
CA PHE A 293 -4.92 8.39 5.86
C PHE A 293 -3.73 7.65 5.26
N VAL A 294 -3.98 6.46 4.72
CA VAL A 294 -3.01 5.71 3.93
C VAL A 294 -3.17 6.03 2.44
N GLY A 295 -2.28 5.51 1.60
CA GLY A 295 -2.33 5.76 0.15
C GLY A 295 -3.69 5.44 -0.49
N ALA A 296 -4.28 4.31 -0.13
CA ALA A 296 -5.60 3.90 -0.62
C ALA A 296 -6.74 4.85 -0.18
N ASP A 297 -6.65 5.42 1.02
CA ASP A 297 -7.64 6.39 1.50
C ASP A 297 -7.54 7.71 0.74
N LEU A 298 -6.31 8.17 0.45
CA LEU A 298 -6.06 9.40 -0.30
C LEU A 298 -6.48 9.26 -1.78
N GLU A 299 -6.24 8.09 -2.37
CA GLU A 299 -6.77 7.74 -3.69
C GLU A 299 -8.31 7.76 -3.69
N GLY A 300 -8.91 7.15 -2.66
CA GLY A 300 -10.36 7.17 -2.44
C GLY A 300 -10.91 8.58 -2.28
N LEU A 301 -10.18 9.46 -1.58
CA LEU A 301 -10.54 10.86 -1.39
C LEU A 301 -10.58 11.62 -2.72
N CYS A 302 -9.57 11.45 -3.56
CA CYS A 302 -9.54 12.06 -4.89
C CYS A 302 -10.70 11.55 -5.76
N LYS A 303 -10.97 10.24 -5.75
CA LYS A 303 -12.09 9.64 -6.49
C LYS A 303 -13.45 10.15 -6.00
N GLU A 304 -13.65 10.22 -4.67
CA GLU A 304 -14.92 10.69 -4.11
C GLU A 304 -15.11 12.19 -4.35
N ALA A 305 -14.06 13.01 -4.28
CA ALA A 305 -14.12 14.42 -4.63
C ALA A 305 -14.57 14.60 -6.10
N ALA A 306 -13.98 13.84 -7.03
CA ALA A 306 -14.42 13.84 -8.44
C ALA A 306 -15.88 13.39 -8.60
N MET A 307 -16.33 12.41 -7.82
CA MET A 307 -17.73 11.98 -7.83
C MET A 307 -18.67 13.04 -7.23
N LYS A 308 -18.24 13.81 -6.22
CA LYS A 308 -19.02 14.95 -5.70
C LYS A 308 -19.16 16.05 -6.76
N THR A 309 -18.06 16.35 -7.45
CA THR A 309 -18.09 17.28 -8.59
C THR A 309 -19.07 16.81 -9.66
N LEU A 310 -18.98 15.55 -10.08
CA LEU A 310 -19.93 14.99 -11.05
C LEU A 310 -21.38 15.13 -10.60
N ARG A 311 -21.68 14.81 -9.35
CA ARG A 311 -23.03 14.97 -8.78
C ARG A 311 -23.50 16.41 -8.75
N ARG A 312 -22.61 17.38 -8.63
CA ARG A 312 -22.93 18.82 -8.68
C ARG A 312 -23.36 19.26 -10.08
N PHE A 313 -22.75 18.70 -11.12
CA PHE A 313 -23.05 19.00 -12.52
C PHE A 313 -24.16 18.13 -13.13
N LEU A 314 -24.51 16.98 -12.52
CA LEU A 314 -25.55 16.06 -13.01
C LEU A 314 -26.93 16.73 -13.29
N PRO A 315 -27.44 17.68 -12.45
CA PRO A 315 -28.73 18.32 -12.71
C PRO A 315 -28.74 19.15 -14.00
N ASP A 316 -27.58 19.68 -14.41
CA ASP A 316 -27.43 20.52 -15.60
C ASP A 316 -27.11 19.68 -16.85
N MET A 317 -26.83 18.38 -16.67
CA MET A 317 -26.56 17.46 -17.78
C MET A 317 -27.87 16.95 -18.39
N LYS A 318 -28.07 17.19 -19.67
CA LYS A 318 -29.14 16.57 -20.45
C LYS A 318 -28.73 15.13 -20.79
N LEU A 319 -29.01 14.21 -19.86
CA LEU A 319 -28.67 12.76 -19.99
C LEU A 319 -29.33 12.06 -21.18
N GLU A 320 -30.32 12.70 -21.84
CA GLU A 320 -31.05 12.17 -22.98
C GLU A 320 -30.31 12.41 -24.32
N GLU A 321 -29.29 13.24 -24.37
CA GLU A 321 -28.50 13.51 -25.57
C GLU A 321 -27.28 12.59 -25.61
N ASP A 322 -27.08 11.84 -26.69
CA ASP A 322 -25.95 10.92 -26.91
C ASP A 322 -24.56 11.61 -26.95
N LYS A 323 -24.50 12.93 -26.93
CA LYS A 323 -23.26 13.72 -26.95
C LYS A 323 -23.31 14.82 -25.91
N ILE A 324 -22.35 14.79 -24.99
CA ILE A 324 -22.12 15.87 -24.05
C ILE A 324 -21.41 17.03 -24.79
N ASP A 325 -21.86 18.25 -24.56
CA ASP A 325 -21.28 19.45 -25.16
C ASP A 325 -19.81 19.62 -24.71
N PRO A 326 -18.85 19.78 -25.65
CA PRO A 326 -17.44 20.01 -25.30
C PRO A 326 -17.22 21.21 -24.37
N GLU A 327 -17.99 22.31 -24.54
CA GLU A 327 -17.89 23.49 -23.68
C GLU A 327 -18.31 23.17 -22.23
N PHE A 328 -19.23 22.25 -22.04
CA PHE A 328 -19.63 21.78 -20.69
C PHE A 328 -18.52 21.01 -20.01
N LEU A 329 -17.79 20.16 -20.76
CA LEU A 329 -16.65 19.40 -20.22
C LEU A 329 -15.48 20.28 -19.80
N GLU A 330 -15.24 21.39 -20.53
CA GLU A 330 -14.18 22.34 -20.18
C GLU A 330 -14.46 23.13 -18.90
N ASN A 331 -15.73 23.24 -18.51
CA ASN A 331 -16.14 23.97 -17.30
C ASN A 331 -16.20 23.08 -16.03
N ILE A 332 -15.92 21.78 -16.14
CA ILE A 332 -15.91 20.89 -14.98
C ILE A 332 -14.62 21.04 -14.21
N GLU A 333 -14.69 21.64 -13.04
CA GLU A 333 -13.58 21.78 -12.12
C GLU A 333 -13.92 21.24 -10.74
N VAL A 334 -12.94 20.58 -10.11
CA VAL A 334 -13.04 20.04 -8.75
C VAL A 334 -12.62 21.13 -7.77
N GLU A 335 -13.54 21.54 -6.91
CA GLU A 335 -13.32 22.60 -5.92
C GLU A 335 -12.88 22.04 -4.56
N MET A 336 -12.29 22.91 -3.71
CA MET A 336 -11.91 22.54 -2.34
C MET A 336 -13.11 22.05 -1.53
N ASN A 337 -14.30 22.62 -1.74
CA ASN A 337 -15.55 22.21 -1.10
C ASN A 337 -15.95 20.75 -1.43
N ASP A 338 -15.62 20.25 -2.63
CA ASP A 338 -15.89 18.87 -3.01
C ASP A 338 -14.98 17.89 -2.24
N PHE A 339 -13.72 18.28 -2.00
CA PHE A 339 -12.81 17.54 -1.11
C PHE A 339 -13.26 17.57 0.35
N GLU A 340 -13.71 18.73 0.86
CA GLU A 340 -14.21 18.83 2.24
C GLU A 340 -15.48 17.99 2.47
N LYS A 341 -16.35 17.90 1.47
CA LYS A 341 -17.52 16.99 1.52
C LYS A 341 -17.09 15.52 1.44
N ALA A 342 -16.14 15.19 0.57
CA ALA A 342 -15.62 13.83 0.44
C ALA A 342 -14.94 13.34 1.73
N LEU A 343 -14.20 14.21 2.42
CA LEU A 343 -13.57 13.91 3.71
C LEU A 343 -14.56 13.46 4.80
N ARG A 344 -15.82 13.92 4.76
CA ARG A 344 -16.83 13.51 5.73
C ARG A 344 -17.32 12.08 5.51
N ASP A 345 -17.20 11.58 4.27
CA ASP A 345 -17.70 10.26 3.88
C ASP A 345 -16.62 9.17 4.01
N ILE A 346 -15.33 9.57 4.11
CA ILE A 346 -14.19 8.64 4.16
C ILE A 346 -13.64 8.56 5.57
N THR A 347 -13.63 7.35 6.13
CA THR A 347 -12.98 7.05 7.40
C THR A 347 -11.57 6.50 7.15
N PRO A 348 -10.52 7.04 7.78
CA PRO A 348 -9.15 6.57 7.60
C PRO A 348 -8.99 5.08 7.90
N SER A 349 -8.36 4.33 6.99
CA SER A 349 -8.15 2.88 7.15
C SER A 349 -7.21 2.54 8.28
N ALA A 350 -6.18 3.37 8.52
CA ALA A 350 -5.31 3.20 9.69
C ALA A 350 -6.07 3.30 11.02
N MET A 351 -7.21 3.98 11.04
CA MET A 351 -8.08 4.09 12.21
C MET A 351 -9.01 2.89 12.40
N ARG A 352 -9.37 2.16 11.34
CA ARG A 352 -10.25 0.98 11.46
C ARG A 352 -9.56 -0.17 12.19
N GLU A 353 -8.25 -0.29 12.05
CA GLU A 353 -7.44 -1.33 12.72
C GLU A 353 -6.81 -0.85 14.04
N VAL A 354 -6.74 0.46 14.23
CA VAL A 354 -6.19 1.09 15.44
C VAL A 354 -7.28 2.01 15.98
N TYR A 355 -7.63 1.90 17.26
CA TYR A 355 -8.44 2.91 17.96
C TYR A 355 -7.62 4.20 18.11
N VAL A 356 -7.29 4.86 17.00
CA VAL A 356 -6.65 6.17 16.99
C VAL A 356 -7.80 7.19 16.97
N GLU A 357 -7.95 7.90 18.08
CA GLU A 357 -8.85 9.04 18.12
C GLU A 357 -8.15 10.23 17.48
N ILE A 358 -8.85 11.01 16.63
CA ILE A 358 -8.43 12.39 16.34
C ILE A 358 -9.22 13.26 17.32
N PRO A 359 -8.59 13.72 18.40
CA PRO A 359 -9.27 14.59 19.32
C PRO A 359 -9.53 15.94 18.65
N ASP A 360 -10.74 16.45 18.78
CA ASP A 360 -11.10 17.80 18.32
C ASP A 360 -11.21 18.73 19.55
N VAL A 361 -10.09 18.86 20.26
CA VAL A 361 -9.98 19.68 21.47
C VAL A 361 -8.79 20.61 21.30
N HIS A 362 -9.03 21.91 21.37
CA HIS A 362 -8.03 22.95 21.30
C HIS A 362 -7.62 23.48 22.69
N TRP A 363 -6.45 24.14 22.77
CA TRP A 363 -6.03 24.76 24.02
C TRP A 363 -7.04 25.79 24.56
N ASP A 364 -7.82 26.42 23.69
CA ASP A 364 -8.82 27.42 24.05
C ASP A 364 -10.06 26.80 24.71
N ASP A 365 -10.32 25.50 24.45
CA ASP A 365 -11.44 24.77 25.06
C ASP A 365 -11.17 24.41 26.55
N ILE A 366 -9.91 24.58 26.99
CA ILE A 366 -9.52 24.25 28.35
C ILE A 366 -9.37 25.53 29.16
N GLY A 367 -10.24 25.74 30.13
CA GLY A 367 -10.17 26.86 31.07
C GLY A 367 -9.04 26.73 32.07
N GLY A 368 -8.34 27.83 32.40
CA GLY A 368 -7.29 27.83 33.42
C GLY A 368 -6.01 27.05 33.06
N LEU A 369 -5.31 26.50 34.04
CA LEU A 369 -4.15 25.60 33.89
C LEU A 369 -3.01 26.16 33.02
N LYS A 370 -2.76 27.48 33.05
CA LYS A 370 -1.82 28.16 32.14
C LYS A 370 -0.39 27.60 32.24
N GLU A 371 0.09 27.28 33.42
CA GLU A 371 1.43 26.73 33.62
C GLU A 371 1.53 25.31 33.04
N VAL A 372 0.56 24.45 33.36
CA VAL A 372 0.52 23.07 32.87
C VAL A 372 0.42 23.02 31.33
N LYS A 373 -0.38 23.91 30.74
CA LYS A 373 -0.47 24.04 29.28
C LYS A 373 0.89 24.39 28.68
N ARG A 374 1.58 25.38 29.26
CA ARG A 374 2.89 25.80 28.81
C ARG A 374 3.93 24.70 28.94
N GLU A 375 3.96 23.97 30.07
CA GLU A 375 4.87 22.84 30.25
C GLU A 375 4.63 21.73 29.20
N LEU A 376 3.37 21.43 28.88
CA LEU A 376 3.03 20.44 27.87
C LEU A 376 3.39 20.91 26.45
N GLN A 377 3.23 22.20 26.15
CA GLN A 377 3.66 22.79 24.88
C GLN A 377 5.18 22.71 24.73
N GLU A 378 5.93 23.07 25.77
CA GLU A 378 7.40 23.01 25.76
C GLU A 378 7.92 21.58 25.67
N ALA A 379 7.27 20.62 26.33
CA ALA A 379 7.72 19.24 26.40
C ALA A 379 7.34 18.38 25.18
N VAL A 380 6.20 18.65 24.52
CA VAL A 380 5.67 17.80 23.44
C VAL A 380 5.48 18.57 22.13
N GLU A 381 4.77 19.70 22.19
CA GLU A 381 4.36 20.39 20.98
C GLU A 381 5.54 21.03 20.24
N TRP A 382 6.37 21.82 20.94
CA TRP A 382 7.48 22.53 20.34
C TRP A 382 8.57 21.62 19.77
N PRO A 383 9.00 20.53 20.45
CA PRO A 383 9.97 19.61 19.89
C PRO A 383 9.50 18.92 18.61
N LEU A 384 8.20 18.64 18.49
CA LEU A 384 7.61 18.05 17.28
C LEU A 384 7.47 19.06 16.14
N LYS A 385 7.05 20.30 16.46
CA LYS A 385 6.91 21.36 15.45
C LYS A 385 8.25 21.93 14.96
N PHE A 386 9.26 21.96 15.83
CA PHE A 386 10.57 22.56 15.55
C PHE A 386 11.72 21.54 15.64
N GLN A 387 11.51 20.32 15.16
CA GLN A 387 12.42 19.20 15.27
C GLN A 387 13.88 19.56 14.92
N GLY A 388 14.10 20.26 13.79
CA GLY A 388 15.45 20.63 13.38
C GLY A 388 16.20 21.54 14.35
N ILE A 389 15.50 22.37 15.13
CA ILE A 389 16.12 23.23 16.15
C ILE A 389 16.54 22.38 17.35
N TYR A 390 15.65 21.49 17.78
CA TYR A 390 15.88 20.62 18.95
C TYR A 390 16.97 19.59 18.70
N GLU A 391 17.05 19.02 17.50
CA GLU A 391 18.14 18.12 17.09
C GLU A 391 19.50 18.83 17.09
N ASN A 392 19.58 20.07 16.59
CA ASN A 392 20.80 20.85 16.58
C ASN A 392 21.30 21.21 18.01
N ILE A 393 20.40 21.37 18.95
CA ILE A 393 20.71 21.65 20.37
C ILE A 393 21.03 20.38 21.14
N GLY A 394 20.75 19.19 20.57
CA GLY A 394 20.93 17.89 21.26
C GLY A 394 19.92 17.65 22.37
N TYR A 395 18.74 18.27 22.32
CA TYR A 395 17.68 18.07 23.31
C TYR A 395 16.95 16.76 23.09
N ASN A 396 16.94 15.92 24.10
CA ASN A 396 16.16 14.69 24.08
C ASN A 396 14.75 14.94 24.63
N MET A 397 13.74 14.71 23.81
CA MET A 397 12.34 14.77 24.22
C MET A 397 12.06 13.79 25.38
N PRO A 398 11.26 14.20 26.37
CA PRO A 398 10.80 13.29 27.40
C PRO A 398 9.95 12.17 26.75
N LYS A 399 10.26 10.92 27.07
CA LYS A 399 9.52 9.76 26.54
C LYS A 399 8.19 9.51 27.25
N GLY A 400 8.01 10.07 28.45
CA GLY A 400 6.80 9.92 29.26
C GLY A 400 6.56 11.13 30.13
N ILE A 401 5.29 11.51 30.26
CA ILE A 401 4.81 12.61 31.10
C ILE A 401 3.72 12.06 31.96
N LEU A 402 3.81 12.29 33.29
CA LEU A 402 2.78 11.88 34.23
C LEU A 402 1.87 13.06 34.61
N LEU A 403 0.59 12.96 34.22
CA LEU A 403 -0.45 13.89 34.68
C LEU A 403 -1.13 13.36 35.94
N TYR A 404 -1.00 14.04 37.07
CA TYR A 404 -1.61 13.62 38.30
C TYR A 404 -2.49 14.73 38.91
N GLY A 405 -3.46 14.35 39.73
CA GLY A 405 -4.41 15.25 40.34
C GLY A 405 -5.80 14.63 40.51
N PRO A 406 -6.74 15.34 41.18
CA PRO A 406 -8.10 14.85 41.40
C PRO A 406 -8.83 14.48 40.10
N SER A 407 -9.84 13.62 40.20
CA SER A 407 -10.71 13.33 39.05
C SER A 407 -11.48 14.58 38.63
N GLY A 408 -11.79 14.71 37.30
CA GLY A 408 -12.53 15.85 36.75
C GLY A 408 -11.71 17.13 36.51
N THR A 409 -10.39 17.14 36.78
CA THR A 409 -9.53 18.33 36.55
C THR A 409 -9.08 18.52 35.11
N GLY A 410 -9.55 17.69 34.16
CA GLY A 410 -9.28 17.86 32.72
C GLY A 410 -8.01 17.15 32.22
N LYS A 411 -7.45 16.17 32.93
CA LYS A 411 -6.24 15.42 32.50
C LYS A 411 -6.39 14.80 31.11
N THR A 412 -7.50 14.14 30.85
CA THR A 412 -7.81 13.54 29.55
C THR A 412 -8.00 14.59 28.46
N LEU A 413 -8.61 15.74 28.78
CA LEU A 413 -8.76 16.86 27.86
C LEU A 413 -7.40 17.49 27.51
N LEU A 414 -6.51 17.66 28.49
CA LEU A 414 -5.14 18.15 28.27
C LEU A 414 -4.38 17.24 27.30
N ALA A 415 -4.44 15.92 27.50
CA ALA A 415 -3.78 14.95 26.63
C ALA A 415 -4.34 15.01 25.18
N LYS A 416 -5.66 15.15 25.04
CA LYS A 416 -6.32 15.33 23.74
C LYS A 416 -5.92 16.64 23.06
N ALA A 417 -5.85 17.74 23.79
CA ALA A 417 -5.41 19.02 23.24
C ALA A 417 -3.94 18.99 22.79
N VAL A 418 -3.05 18.37 23.56
CA VAL A 418 -1.65 18.16 23.15
C VAL A 418 -1.58 17.44 21.80
N ALA A 419 -2.32 16.34 21.65
CA ALA A 419 -2.29 15.57 20.42
C ALA A 419 -2.85 16.35 19.22
N LYS A 420 -3.94 17.11 19.41
CA LYS A 420 -4.52 17.96 18.37
C LYS A 420 -3.56 19.05 17.92
N GLU A 421 -3.05 19.82 18.85
CA GLU A 421 -2.20 20.97 18.59
C GLU A 421 -0.79 20.60 18.07
N SER A 422 -0.28 19.42 18.47
CA SER A 422 0.98 18.89 17.94
C SER A 422 0.81 18.11 16.61
N GLU A 423 -0.40 18.05 16.09
CA GLU A 423 -0.73 17.33 14.86
C GLU A 423 -0.29 15.86 14.91
N THR A 424 -0.46 15.19 16.07
CA THR A 424 -0.07 13.81 16.29
C THR A 424 -1.26 12.89 16.38
N ASN A 425 -1.04 11.62 16.06
CA ASN A 425 -2.01 10.56 16.31
C ASN A 425 -2.19 10.34 17.81
N PHE A 426 -3.39 9.98 18.26
CA PHE A 426 -3.73 9.81 19.66
C PHE A 426 -4.32 8.43 19.93
N ILE A 427 -3.68 7.66 20.80
CA ILE A 427 -4.17 6.35 21.25
C ILE A 427 -4.56 6.48 22.71
N ASN A 428 -5.85 6.32 23.00
CA ASN A 428 -6.39 6.33 24.34
C ASN A 428 -6.57 4.90 24.87
N ILE A 429 -6.01 4.62 26.01
CA ILE A 429 -6.07 3.30 26.66
C ILE A 429 -6.58 3.48 28.07
N ARG A 430 -7.68 2.82 28.39
CA ARG A 430 -8.19 2.76 29.75
C ARG A 430 -7.58 1.58 30.49
N GLY A 431 -7.02 1.82 31.65
CA GLY A 431 -6.38 0.81 32.47
C GLY A 431 -7.20 -0.46 32.69
N PRO A 432 -8.47 -0.37 33.11
CA PRO A 432 -9.34 -1.54 33.32
C PRO A 432 -9.58 -2.37 32.05
N GLU A 433 -9.58 -1.77 30.85
CA GLU A 433 -9.78 -2.48 29.59
C GLU A 433 -8.63 -3.42 29.24
N LEU A 434 -7.41 -3.06 29.64
CA LEU A 434 -6.23 -3.93 29.48
C LEU A 434 -6.24 -5.12 30.42
N LEU A 435 -6.81 -4.96 31.62
CA LEU A 435 -6.85 -6.03 32.63
C LEU A 435 -8.02 -7.00 32.45
N SER A 436 -9.12 -6.55 31.81
CA SER A 436 -10.36 -7.33 31.65
C SER A 436 -10.27 -8.44 30.60
N LYS A 437 -9.28 -8.42 29.71
CA LYS A 437 -9.01 -9.48 28.75
C LYS A 437 -8.06 -10.51 29.39
N TRP A 438 -8.48 -11.77 29.38
CA TRP A 438 -7.85 -12.99 29.88
C TRP A 438 -6.34 -12.95 30.20
N VAL A 439 -5.94 -13.67 31.26
CA VAL A 439 -4.55 -13.82 31.73
C VAL A 439 -3.62 -14.21 30.56
N GLY A 440 -2.63 -13.35 30.26
CA GLY A 440 -1.70 -13.50 29.11
C GLY A 440 -1.97 -12.60 27.90
N GLU A 441 -3.17 -12.05 27.73
CA GLU A 441 -3.48 -11.10 26.65
C GLU A 441 -3.11 -9.65 26.97
N SER A 442 -3.00 -9.31 28.26
CA SER A 442 -2.67 -7.94 28.69
C SER A 442 -1.26 -7.52 28.26
N GLU A 443 -0.26 -8.40 28.37
CA GLU A 443 1.10 -8.14 27.89
C GLU A 443 1.15 -8.01 26.35
N ARG A 444 0.38 -8.85 25.65
CA ARG A 444 0.25 -8.80 24.20
C ARG A 444 -0.44 -7.51 23.76
N GLY A 445 -1.46 -7.06 24.50
CA GLY A 445 -2.17 -5.80 24.26
C GLY A 445 -1.24 -4.59 24.36
N ILE A 446 -0.39 -4.53 25.38
CA ILE A 446 0.59 -3.44 25.54
C ILE A 446 1.60 -3.44 24.39
N ARG A 447 2.21 -4.59 24.08
CA ARG A 447 3.15 -4.70 22.95
C ARG A 447 2.51 -4.28 21.63
N GLU A 448 1.27 -4.69 21.42
CA GLU A 448 0.51 -4.34 20.22
C GLU A 448 0.23 -2.84 20.16
N THR A 449 -0.13 -2.22 21.27
CA THR A 449 -0.34 -0.76 21.36
C THR A 449 0.93 0.02 21.01
N PHE A 450 2.07 -0.32 21.62
CA PHE A 450 3.33 0.35 21.31
C PHE A 450 3.78 0.10 19.88
N ARG A 451 3.54 -1.10 19.34
CA ARG A 451 3.79 -1.40 17.93
C ARG A 451 2.96 -0.49 17.01
N ARG A 452 1.67 -0.38 17.29
CA ARG A 452 0.74 0.47 16.54
C ARG A 452 1.12 1.94 16.62
N ALA A 453 1.48 2.42 17.81
CA ALA A 453 1.93 3.78 18.00
C ALA A 453 3.20 4.09 17.18
N ARG A 454 4.14 3.14 17.10
CA ARG A 454 5.32 3.29 16.24
C ARG A 454 4.96 3.33 14.76
N GLN A 455 3.99 2.53 14.32
CA GLN A 455 3.51 2.49 12.93
C GLN A 455 2.76 3.77 12.53
N SER A 456 2.10 4.41 13.50
CA SER A 456 1.37 5.67 13.32
C SER A 456 2.14 6.89 13.86
N ALA A 457 3.44 6.81 14.00
CA ALA A 457 4.27 7.94 14.48
C ALA A 457 4.19 9.14 13.52
N PRO A 458 4.16 10.40 14.03
CA PRO A 458 4.19 10.77 15.44
C PRO A 458 2.87 10.46 16.16
N CYS A 459 2.96 9.87 17.36
CA CYS A 459 1.79 9.40 18.11
C CYS A 459 1.94 9.65 19.62
N VAL A 460 0.86 10.10 20.24
CA VAL A 460 0.73 10.23 21.70
C VAL A 460 -0.10 9.05 22.21
N ILE A 461 0.48 8.25 23.10
CA ILE A 461 -0.25 7.20 23.83
C ILE A 461 -0.67 7.77 25.17
N PHE A 462 -1.95 7.79 25.46
CA PHE A 462 -2.49 8.21 26.73
C PHE A 462 -3.02 7.02 27.53
N PHE A 463 -2.43 6.76 28.67
CA PHE A 463 -2.91 5.75 29.60
C PHE A 463 -3.79 6.44 30.66
N ASP A 464 -5.10 6.26 30.56
CA ASP A 464 -6.04 6.74 31.57
C ASP A 464 -6.14 5.73 32.71
N GLU A 465 -6.21 6.21 33.96
CA GLU A 465 -6.21 5.37 35.16
C GLU A 465 -5.00 4.39 35.20
N ILE A 466 -3.80 4.93 34.98
CA ILE A 466 -2.56 4.12 34.95
C ILE A 466 -2.31 3.37 36.28
N ASP A 467 -2.82 3.87 37.38
CA ASP A 467 -2.78 3.24 38.70
C ASP A 467 -3.47 1.88 38.73
N SER A 468 -4.47 1.65 37.87
CA SER A 468 -5.10 0.33 37.69
C SER A 468 -4.17 -0.69 37.06
N ILE A 469 -3.29 -0.24 36.12
CA ILE A 469 -2.35 -1.10 35.38
C ILE A 469 -1.06 -1.31 36.18
N ALA A 470 -0.58 -0.26 36.86
CA ALA A 470 0.68 -0.22 37.57
C ALA A 470 0.48 0.11 39.05
N PRO A 471 -0.16 -0.78 39.85
CA PRO A 471 -0.32 -0.58 41.29
C PRO A 471 1.01 -0.64 42.01
N ILE A 472 1.04 -0.08 43.22
CA ILE A 472 2.21 -0.15 44.12
C ILE A 472 2.52 -1.62 44.41
N ARG A 473 3.78 -2.02 44.31
CA ARG A 473 4.23 -3.39 44.58
C ARG A 473 3.81 -3.82 46.00
N GLY A 474 3.11 -4.95 46.09
CA GLY A 474 2.68 -5.54 47.38
C GLY A 474 1.28 -5.17 47.83
N ALA A 475 0.49 -4.41 47.08
CA ALA A 475 -0.83 -3.91 47.51
C ALA A 475 -2.06 -4.71 47.04
N GLY A 476 -1.91 -5.86 46.39
CA GLY A 476 -3.06 -6.58 45.83
C GLY A 476 -2.91 -8.10 45.67
N ALA A 477 -4.04 -8.82 45.62
CA ALA A 477 -4.10 -10.28 45.53
C ALA A 477 -3.70 -10.87 44.16
N ASP A 478 -3.66 -10.07 43.07
CA ASP A 478 -3.28 -10.49 41.71
C ASP A 478 -1.92 -9.93 41.27
N THR A 479 -0.91 -10.09 42.12
CA THR A 479 0.44 -9.49 41.95
C THR A 479 1.17 -9.96 40.68
N ASN A 480 0.97 -11.20 40.25
CA ASN A 480 1.73 -11.78 39.12
C ASN A 480 1.38 -11.15 37.75
N VAL A 481 0.12 -10.79 37.48
CA VAL A 481 -0.30 -10.20 36.21
C VAL A 481 0.13 -8.75 36.10
N SER A 482 -0.10 -7.99 37.17
CA SER A 482 0.28 -6.57 37.25
C SER A 482 1.80 -6.37 37.14
N GLU A 483 2.60 -7.22 37.82
CA GLU A 483 4.07 -7.17 37.73
C GLU A 483 4.60 -7.43 36.31
N ARG A 484 4.00 -8.35 35.57
CA ARG A 484 4.37 -8.64 34.16
C ARG A 484 3.99 -7.48 33.25
N VAL A 485 2.79 -6.90 33.43
CA VAL A 485 2.32 -5.73 32.70
C VAL A 485 3.26 -4.54 32.93
N VAL A 486 3.63 -4.25 34.18
CA VAL A 486 4.59 -3.19 34.54
C VAL A 486 5.96 -3.47 33.89
N SER A 487 6.46 -4.70 33.99
CA SER A 487 7.73 -5.08 33.36
C SER A 487 7.69 -4.87 31.84
N GLN A 488 6.56 -5.15 31.20
CA GLN A 488 6.38 -4.94 29.75
C GLN A 488 6.28 -3.44 29.38
N LEU A 489 5.75 -2.58 30.27
CA LEU A 489 5.73 -1.13 30.08
C LEU A 489 7.13 -0.50 30.22
N LEU A 490 8.01 -1.11 31.02
CA LEU A 490 9.36 -0.62 31.26
C LEU A 490 10.37 -1.04 30.18
N THR A 491 10.05 -2.07 29.39
CA THR A 491 10.88 -2.60 28.28
C THR A 491 10.43 -2.07 26.92
#